data_cc2b395912775342bccd207133d36a20
#
_entry.id   cc2b395912775342bccd207133d36a20
#
_cell.length_a   1.000
_cell.length_b   1.000
_cell.length_c   1.000
_cell.angle_alpha   90.00
_cell.angle_beta   90.00
_cell.angle_gamma   90.00
#
_symmetry.space_group_name_H-M   'P 1'
#
loop_
_entity.id
_entity.type
_entity.pdbx_description
1 polymer ?
#
loop_
_entity_poly.entity_id
_entity_poly.type
_entity_poly.pdbx_seq_one_letter_code
_entity_poly.pdbx_strand_id
1 'polypeptide(L)'
;AHLRIAAAVRDEPDRHAWHLAAATLDPNEQVAALLEQSAARAQSRGGLAAAAHAMERAAELSPAEHDQARRTLAAAGLAMLAGEADWVRDLSAKVLTLDSGPDSRIEARLSMGWGQVWSNQHAEALATLLAVAAEASPRLPVFAWEAIGLAGAVIHQTGLAAGRAQVLAALAALPPPQQDDPGWPASSADEIRAWVEACIDPFGRRTEAVSFLYRVAEAALTDPAKVAGAAWILDETELAVRLLRRQLESMRAPGVRARSGASLSVLEWACIDSGRWDEALAAAQEAADIAAAYKMENVAGSADLTVAIVAAMRGHDEQVAPLLARVEAVVDTAEYRGFAARCRQTAGLAALAQGSYEAAYAELSQQFAADGTPLHHHFSYLAIADLAAAAVRVERGQEASAVLERALALIGPAPGPRLGQLAARARGLLAEPASAGDQFARGLADPAGDTWPFERAQLQLDYGEWLRRQRRINDAKPVLRAALETFRRLGAAPWARRAETELRACGVAAQAAPTVPGALTELTAQQREIVILASRGLTNPEIADRLFLSPRTVASHLYRSYPKLGIAGRHQLRDLIDQLPEQR
;
A
#
# COMPACT_ATOMS: atom_id res chain seq x y z
N ALA A 1 -24.14 -14.48 44.44
CA ALA A 1 -23.97 -15.53 43.42
C ALA A 1 -22.50 -15.69 43.02
N HIS A 2 -21.79 -14.64 42.64
CA HIS A 2 -20.41 -14.68 42.10
C HIS A 2 -19.38 -15.24 43.12
N LEU A 3 -19.43 -14.90 44.43
CA LEU A 3 -18.50 -15.46 45.42
C LEU A 3 -18.59 -16.98 45.55
N ARG A 4 -19.80 -17.56 45.41
CA ARG A 4 -19.96 -19.02 45.44
C ARG A 4 -19.37 -19.68 44.19
N ILE A 5 -19.51 -19.05 43.04
CA ILE A 5 -18.93 -19.54 41.79
C ILE A 5 -17.41 -19.43 41.85
N ALA A 6 -16.89 -18.29 42.30
CA ALA A 6 -15.44 -18.10 42.49
C ALA A 6 -14.83 -19.22 43.36
N ALA A 7 -15.51 -19.56 44.48
CA ALA A 7 -15.07 -20.64 45.35
C ALA A 7 -15.08 -22.03 44.68
N ALA A 8 -16.00 -22.26 43.73
CA ALA A 8 -16.14 -23.53 43.02
C ALA A 8 -15.14 -23.67 41.84
N VAL A 9 -14.64 -22.56 41.29
CA VAL A 9 -13.74 -22.55 40.11
C VAL A 9 -12.31 -22.13 40.44
N ARG A 10 -11.83 -22.45 41.66
CA ARG A 10 -10.48 -22.06 42.11
C ARG A 10 -9.36 -22.62 41.22
N ASP A 11 -9.59 -23.77 40.61
CA ASP A 11 -8.64 -24.42 39.70
C ASP A 11 -8.66 -23.82 38.28
N GLU A 12 -9.57 -22.89 38.02
CA GLU A 12 -9.70 -22.15 36.77
C GLU A 12 -9.36 -20.67 37.01
N PRO A 13 -8.07 -20.28 37.00
CA PRO A 13 -7.62 -18.98 37.52
C PRO A 13 -8.25 -17.76 36.82
N ASP A 14 -8.56 -17.85 35.53
CA ASP A 14 -9.20 -16.75 34.80
C ASP A 14 -10.68 -16.59 35.22
N ARG A 15 -11.45 -17.69 35.29
CA ARG A 15 -12.83 -17.66 35.75
C ARG A 15 -12.94 -17.26 37.21
N HIS A 16 -12.01 -17.72 38.05
CA HIS A 16 -11.92 -17.34 39.45
C HIS A 16 -11.74 -15.83 39.61
N ALA A 17 -10.75 -15.23 38.90
CA ALA A 17 -10.48 -13.79 38.92
C ALA A 17 -11.70 -12.97 38.50
N TRP A 18 -12.37 -13.34 37.40
CA TRP A 18 -13.54 -12.63 36.90
C TRP A 18 -14.75 -12.72 37.84
N HIS A 19 -15.00 -13.86 38.49
CA HIS A 19 -16.08 -13.98 39.43
C HIS A 19 -15.79 -13.24 40.75
N LEU A 20 -14.54 -13.15 41.17
CA LEU A 20 -14.16 -12.29 42.30
C LEU A 20 -14.36 -10.82 41.93
N ALA A 21 -13.90 -10.39 40.74
CA ALA A 21 -14.06 -9.02 40.26
C ALA A 21 -15.53 -8.59 40.16
N ALA A 22 -16.41 -9.51 39.70
CA ALA A 22 -17.84 -9.27 39.61
C ALA A 22 -18.55 -9.20 40.96
N ALA A 23 -17.91 -9.71 42.01
CA ALA A 23 -18.41 -9.69 43.40
C ALA A 23 -17.82 -8.52 44.22
N THR A 24 -16.80 -7.84 43.71
CA THR A 24 -16.07 -6.77 44.41
C THR A 24 -16.58 -5.43 43.93
N LEU A 25 -17.14 -4.63 44.82
CA LEU A 25 -17.70 -3.31 44.55
C LEU A 25 -16.69 -2.19 44.83
N ASP A 26 -15.93 -2.33 45.91
CA ASP A 26 -14.93 -1.37 46.34
C ASP A 26 -13.53 -1.73 45.81
N PRO A 27 -12.62 -0.76 45.66
CA PRO A 27 -11.24 -1.02 45.25
C PRO A 27 -10.57 -2.11 46.09
N ASN A 28 -9.93 -3.08 45.42
CA ASN A 28 -9.29 -4.23 46.07
C ASN A 28 -8.07 -4.69 45.25
N GLU A 29 -6.88 -4.38 45.75
CA GLU A 29 -5.62 -4.69 45.06
C GLU A 29 -5.40 -6.20 44.82
N GLN A 30 -5.84 -7.06 45.71
CA GLN A 30 -5.67 -8.50 45.53
C GLN A 30 -6.46 -9.02 44.32
N VAL A 31 -7.70 -8.50 44.12
CA VAL A 31 -8.54 -8.84 42.98
C VAL A 31 -8.01 -8.20 41.70
N ALA A 32 -7.54 -6.95 41.78
CA ALA A 32 -6.89 -6.26 40.68
C ALA A 32 -5.66 -7.03 40.16
N ALA A 33 -4.80 -7.51 41.04
CA ALA A 33 -3.62 -8.31 40.69
C ALA A 33 -3.98 -9.66 40.03
N LEU A 34 -5.08 -10.31 40.46
CA LEU A 34 -5.56 -11.55 39.83
C LEU A 34 -6.06 -11.29 38.39
N LEU A 35 -6.72 -10.16 38.15
CA LEU A 35 -7.13 -9.75 36.79
C LEU A 35 -5.94 -9.38 35.91
N GLU A 36 -4.93 -8.71 36.45
CA GLU A 36 -3.68 -8.40 35.74
C GLU A 36 -2.96 -9.69 35.30
N GLN A 37 -2.92 -10.73 36.13
CA GLN A 37 -2.42 -12.06 35.77
C GLN A 37 -3.30 -12.74 34.70
N SER A 38 -4.63 -12.57 34.77
CA SER A 38 -5.56 -13.07 33.75
C SER A 38 -5.33 -12.39 32.41
N ALA A 39 -5.08 -11.07 32.41
CA ALA A 39 -4.70 -10.33 31.22
C ALA A 39 -3.43 -10.86 30.56
N ALA A 40 -2.37 -11.10 31.34
CA ALA A 40 -1.12 -11.67 30.84
C ALA A 40 -1.32 -13.05 30.19
N ARG A 41 -2.14 -13.93 30.79
CA ARG A 41 -2.49 -15.23 30.20
C ARG A 41 -3.34 -15.09 28.92
N ALA A 42 -4.28 -14.14 28.87
CA ALA A 42 -5.07 -13.87 27.68
C ALA A 42 -4.19 -13.36 26.53
N GLN A 43 -3.29 -12.43 26.84
CA GLN A 43 -2.31 -11.89 25.87
C GLN A 43 -1.40 -12.99 25.30
N SER A 44 -0.87 -13.89 26.14
CA SER A 44 -0.01 -15.00 25.69
C SER A 44 -0.71 -15.98 24.73
N ARG A 45 -2.05 -16.04 24.79
CA ARG A 45 -2.91 -16.82 23.89
C ARG A 45 -3.41 -16.03 22.67
N GLY A 46 -2.97 -14.77 22.51
CA GLY A 46 -3.40 -13.89 21.43
C GLY A 46 -4.76 -13.20 21.65
N GLY A 47 -5.36 -13.34 22.83
CA GLY A 47 -6.64 -12.72 23.18
C GLY A 47 -6.48 -11.26 23.62
N LEU A 48 -6.03 -10.36 22.74
CA LEU A 48 -5.67 -8.98 23.07
C LEU A 48 -6.83 -8.16 23.65
N ALA A 49 -8.02 -8.24 23.04
CA ALA A 49 -9.21 -7.54 23.53
C ALA A 49 -9.63 -8.05 24.93
N ALA A 50 -9.58 -9.38 25.14
CA ALA A 50 -9.89 -9.96 26.46
C ALA A 50 -8.85 -9.54 27.52
N ALA A 51 -7.57 -9.43 27.12
CA ALA A 51 -6.51 -8.94 27.98
C ALA A 51 -6.71 -7.45 28.33
N ALA A 52 -7.09 -6.62 27.36
CA ALA A 52 -7.40 -5.20 27.58
C ALA A 52 -8.57 -5.02 28.56
N HIS A 53 -9.67 -5.76 28.38
CA HIS A 53 -10.81 -5.73 29.33
C HIS A 53 -10.42 -6.17 30.73
N ALA A 54 -9.59 -7.21 30.87
CA ALA A 54 -9.12 -7.66 32.16
C ALA A 54 -8.25 -6.60 32.85
N MET A 55 -7.40 -5.92 32.09
CA MET A 55 -6.53 -4.85 32.58
C MET A 55 -7.33 -3.59 32.94
N GLU A 56 -8.33 -3.21 32.12
CA GLU A 56 -9.24 -2.10 32.43
C GLU A 56 -10.01 -2.38 33.74
N ARG A 57 -10.54 -3.60 33.90
CA ARG A 57 -11.25 -3.95 35.13
C ARG A 57 -10.30 -4.00 36.33
N ALA A 58 -9.05 -4.44 36.15
CA ALA A 58 -8.02 -4.37 37.19
C ALA A 58 -7.74 -2.92 37.62
N ALA A 59 -7.68 -1.99 36.68
CA ALA A 59 -7.52 -0.57 36.94
C ALA A 59 -8.67 -0.01 37.80
N GLU A 60 -9.93 -0.31 37.42
CA GLU A 60 -11.12 0.10 38.20
C GLU A 60 -11.11 -0.39 39.65
N LEU A 61 -10.52 -1.54 39.91
CA LEU A 61 -10.41 -2.12 41.25
C LEU A 61 -9.13 -1.73 41.99
N SER A 62 -8.26 -0.94 41.41
CA SER A 62 -7.02 -0.48 42.05
C SER A 62 -7.30 0.62 43.07
N PRO A 63 -6.79 0.51 44.33
CA PRO A 63 -7.01 1.53 45.34
C PRO A 63 -6.23 2.83 45.11
N ALA A 64 -5.03 2.73 44.51
CA ALA A 64 -4.15 3.88 44.27
C ALA A 64 -4.26 4.40 42.83
N GLU A 65 -4.36 5.72 42.68
CA GLU A 65 -4.47 6.35 41.35
C GLU A 65 -3.29 6.07 40.43
N HIS A 66 -2.09 5.94 40.97
CA HIS A 66 -0.91 5.53 40.23
C HIS A 66 -1.07 4.14 39.58
N ASP A 67 -1.61 3.17 40.33
CA ASP A 67 -1.85 1.80 39.82
C ASP A 67 -3.03 1.78 38.85
N GLN A 68 -4.05 2.62 39.06
CA GLN A 68 -5.14 2.83 38.11
C GLN A 68 -4.59 3.32 36.77
N ALA A 69 -3.75 4.37 36.79
CA ALA A 69 -3.15 4.92 35.59
C ALA A 69 -2.27 3.91 34.85
N ARG A 70 -1.38 3.21 35.56
CA ARG A 70 -0.49 2.19 35.02
C ARG A 70 -1.28 1.08 34.31
N ARG A 71 -2.32 0.55 34.95
CA ARG A 71 -3.16 -0.52 34.39
C ARG A 71 -4.04 -0.03 33.26
N THR A 72 -4.54 1.20 33.33
CA THR A 72 -5.31 1.80 32.23
C THR A 72 -4.44 2.05 31.00
N LEU A 73 -3.19 2.50 31.16
CA LEU A 73 -2.22 2.61 30.06
C LEU A 73 -1.89 1.25 29.46
N ALA A 74 -1.70 0.23 30.29
CA ALA A 74 -1.49 -1.13 29.81
C ALA A 74 -2.73 -1.66 29.03
N ALA A 75 -3.95 -1.34 29.49
CA ALA A 75 -5.18 -1.65 28.77
C ALA A 75 -5.23 -0.91 27.41
N ALA A 76 -4.85 0.37 27.37
CA ALA A 76 -4.78 1.15 26.14
C ALA A 76 -3.77 0.56 25.13
N GLY A 77 -2.59 0.14 25.61
CA GLY A 77 -1.60 -0.55 24.77
C GLY A 77 -2.12 -1.88 24.20
N LEU A 78 -2.88 -2.66 24.98
CA LEU A 78 -3.52 -3.90 24.51
C LEU A 78 -4.67 -3.61 23.52
N ALA A 79 -5.47 -2.58 23.75
CA ALA A 79 -6.53 -2.12 22.86
C ALA A 79 -5.95 -1.61 21.52
N MET A 80 -4.81 -0.90 21.57
CA MET A 80 -4.06 -0.49 20.38
C MET A 80 -3.63 -1.69 19.52
N LEU A 81 -3.08 -2.72 20.17
CA LEU A 81 -2.70 -3.96 19.48
C LEU A 81 -3.90 -4.73 18.94
N ALA A 82 -5.08 -4.57 19.55
CA ALA A 82 -6.34 -5.14 19.08
C ALA A 82 -7.00 -4.31 17.95
N GLY A 83 -6.48 -3.10 17.62
CA GLY A 83 -7.01 -2.23 16.59
C GLY A 83 -8.23 -1.39 17.01
N GLU A 84 -8.53 -1.29 18.32
CA GLU A 84 -9.72 -0.63 18.87
C GLU A 84 -9.41 0.85 19.21
N ALA A 85 -9.33 1.71 18.18
CA ALA A 85 -8.89 3.10 18.29
C ALA A 85 -9.74 3.96 19.24
N ASP A 86 -11.06 3.83 19.20
CA ASP A 86 -11.97 4.56 20.06
C ASP A 86 -11.76 4.18 21.53
N TRP A 87 -11.59 2.90 21.80
CA TRP A 87 -11.30 2.43 23.16
C TRP A 87 -9.95 2.94 23.68
N VAL A 88 -8.92 3.02 22.82
CA VAL A 88 -7.63 3.65 23.18
C VAL A 88 -7.85 5.11 23.61
N ARG A 89 -8.63 5.87 22.86
CA ARG A 89 -8.93 7.28 23.21
C ARG A 89 -9.66 7.40 24.56
N ASP A 90 -10.66 6.55 24.79
CA ASP A 90 -11.43 6.54 26.04
C ASP A 90 -10.55 6.20 27.25
N LEU A 91 -9.70 5.18 27.13
CA LEU A 91 -8.75 4.80 28.19
C LEU A 91 -7.71 5.89 28.44
N SER A 92 -7.18 6.49 27.37
CA SER A 92 -6.23 7.61 27.48
C SER A 92 -6.86 8.82 28.17
N ALA A 93 -8.10 9.15 27.83
CA ALA A 93 -8.85 10.22 28.48
C ALA A 93 -9.06 9.96 29.99
N LYS A 94 -9.36 8.70 30.40
CA LYS A 94 -9.45 8.30 31.82
C LYS A 94 -8.14 8.59 32.56
N VAL A 95 -6.98 8.21 32.00
CA VAL A 95 -5.67 8.47 32.64
C VAL A 95 -5.42 9.96 32.83
N LEU A 96 -5.83 10.80 31.89
CA LEU A 96 -5.64 12.26 31.96
C LEU A 96 -6.47 12.92 33.09
N THR A 97 -7.50 12.24 33.62
CA THR A 97 -8.30 12.72 34.77
C THR A 97 -7.71 12.32 36.12
N LEU A 98 -6.74 11.38 36.15
CA LEU A 98 -6.09 10.89 37.38
C LEU A 98 -4.89 11.76 37.76
N ASP A 99 -4.56 11.82 39.05
CA ASP A 99 -3.29 12.38 39.52
C ASP A 99 -2.15 11.35 39.39
N SER A 100 -1.79 11.07 38.13
CA SER A 100 -0.91 9.97 37.74
C SER A 100 0.55 10.38 37.50
N GLY A 101 0.86 11.65 37.69
CA GLY A 101 2.18 12.20 37.42
C GLY A 101 2.42 12.54 35.93
N PRO A 102 3.51 13.30 35.65
CA PRO A 102 3.74 13.85 34.30
C PRO A 102 4.05 12.78 33.26
N ASP A 103 4.76 11.73 33.60
CA ASP A 103 5.21 10.70 32.63
C ASP A 103 4.02 9.86 32.13
N SER A 104 3.11 9.45 33.02
CA SER A 104 1.88 8.75 32.65
C SER A 104 0.95 9.64 31.78
N ARG A 105 0.95 10.93 32.02
CA ARG A 105 0.16 11.90 31.21
C ARG A 105 0.74 12.05 29.81
N ILE A 106 2.06 12.06 29.64
CA ILE A 106 2.73 12.08 28.34
C ILE A 106 2.39 10.80 27.56
N GLU A 107 2.53 9.62 28.18
CA GLU A 107 2.19 8.33 27.59
C GLU A 107 0.71 8.27 27.18
N ALA A 108 -0.20 8.74 28.04
CA ALA A 108 -1.63 8.82 27.73
C ALA A 108 -1.92 9.73 26.54
N ARG A 109 -1.25 10.88 26.41
CA ARG A 109 -1.40 11.76 25.24
C ARG A 109 -0.82 11.15 23.97
N LEU A 110 0.29 10.42 24.04
CA LEU A 110 0.81 9.69 22.90
C LEU A 110 -0.18 8.63 22.42
N SER A 111 -0.74 7.84 23.35
CA SER A 111 -1.78 6.87 23.04
C SER A 111 -3.05 7.53 22.48
N MET A 112 -3.45 8.69 23.03
CA MET A 112 -4.54 9.51 22.50
C MET A 112 -4.26 9.93 21.05
N GLY A 113 -3.06 10.45 20.76
CA GLY A 113 -2.64 10.84 19.41
C GLY A 113 -2.69 9.67 18.43
N TRP A 114 -2.25 8.48 18.84
CA TRP A 114 -2.38 7.26 18.07
C TRP A 114 -3.87 6.94 17.78
N GLY A 115 -4.73 6.95 18.80
CA GLY A 115 -6.17 6.71 18.64
C GLY A 115 -6.83 7.74 17.72
N GLN A 116 -6.45 9.02 17.80
CA GLN A 116 -6.93 10.08 16.92
C GLN A 116 -6.53 9.86 15.45
N VAL A 117 -5.29 9.40 15.18
CA VAL A 117 -4.84 9.06 13.81
C VAL A 117 -5.73 7.97 13.21
N TRP A 118 -6.01 6.92 13.96
CA TRP A 118 -6.80 5.78 13.47
C TRP A 118 -8.31 6.02 13.47
N SER A 119 -8.80 7.03 14.21
CA SER A 119 -10.19 7.51 14.18
C SER A 119 -10.40 8.70 13.23
N ASN A 120 -9.48 8.93 12.30
CA ASN A 120 -9.58 9.99 11.28
C ASN A 120 -9.65 11.43 11.84
N GLN A 121 -9.12 11.68 13.04
CA GLN A 121 -9.05 13.00 13.69
C GLN A 121 -7.66 13.63 13.49
N HIS A 122 -7.29 13.90 12.23
CA HIS A 122 -5.88 14.22 11.87
C HIS A 122 -5.41 15.58 12.38
N ALA A 123 -6.26 16.60 12.38
CA ALA A 123 -5.89 17.92 12.87
C ALA A 123 -5.61 17.89 14.38
N GLU A 124 -6.47 17.23 15.14
CA GLU A 124 -6.31 17.01 16.58
C GLU A 124 -5.10 16.10 16.86
N ALA A 125 -4.94 15.04 16.08
CA ALA A 125 -3.80 14.13 16.20
C ALA A 125 -2.47 14.88 16.03
N LEU A 126 -2.35 15.69 14.97
CA LEU A 126 -1.14 16.48 14.72
C LEU A 126 -0.82 17.44 15.87
N ALA A 127 -1.83 18.16 16.38
CA ALA A 127 -1.66 19.06 17.50
C ALA A 127 -1.23 18.31 18.78
N THR A 128 -1.88 17.18 19.08
CA THR A 128 -1.57 16.32 20.23
C THR A 128 -0.13 15.78 20.13
N LEU A 129 0.26 15.25 18.98
CA LEU A 129 1.57 14.63 18.76
C LEU A 129 2.71 15.65 18.82
N LEU A 130 2.53 16.85 18.25
CA LEU A 130 3.53 17.92 18.36
C LEU A 130 3.69 18.40 19.80
N ALA A 131 2.59 18.51 20.57
CA ALA A 131 2.65 18.86 21.99
C ALA A 131 3.38 17.77 22.80
N VAL A 132 3.10 16.48 22.53
CA VAL A 132 3.81 15.35 23.13
C VAL A 132 5.31 15.40 22.81
N ALA A 133 5.68 15.64 21.55
CA ALA A 133 7.09 15.70 21.15
C ALA A 133 7.84 16.81 21.91
N ALA A 134 7.23 17.97 22.09
CA ALA A 134 7.83 19.09 22.83
C ALA A 134 7.95 18.80 24.34
N GLU A 135 6.91 18.26 24.96
CA GLU A 135 6.84 18.00 26.42
C GLU A 135 7.71 16.80 26.81
N ALA A 136 7.71 15.72 26.00
CA ALA A 136 8.42 14.49 26.29
C ALA A 136 9.95 14.60 26.06
N SER A 137 10.38 15.43 25.09
CA SER A 137 11.77 15.51 24.64
C SER A 137 12.82 15.60 25.75
N PRO A 138 12.65 16.38 26.85
CA PRO A 138 13.68 16.43 27.91
C PRO A 138 13.68 15.22 28.85
N ARG A 139 12.56 14.51 28.98
CA ARG A 139 12.33 13.49 30.01
C ARG A 139 12.17 12.09 29.46
N LEU A 140 11.46 11.96 28.36
CA LEU A 140 11.06 10.71 27.73
C LEU A 140 11.31 10.79 26.22
N PRO A 141 12.59 10.84 25.78
CA PRO A 141 12.92 11.08 24.38
C PRO A 141 12.30 10.04 23.43
N VAL A 142 12.12 8.79 23.89
CA VAL A 142 11.45 7.74 23.12
C VAL A 142 10.05 8.17 22.67
N PHE A 143 9.25 8.71 23.60
CA PHE A 143 7.88 9.16 23.29
C PHE A 143 7.87 10.38 22.37
N ALA A 144 8.88 11.24 22.47
CA ALA A 144 9.03 12.36 21.55
C ALA A 144 9.31 11.88 20.11
N TRP A 145 10.21 10.92 19.94
CA TRP A 145 10.50 10.31 18.63
C TRP A 145 9.28 9.59 18.05
N GLU A 146 8.58 8.76 18.84
CA GLU A 146 7.37 8.06 18.37
C GLU A 146 6.26 9.06 17.98
N ALA A 147 6.06 10.12 18.75
CA ALA A 147 5.10 11.17 18.42
C ALA A 147 5.41 11.84 17.06
N ILE A 148 6.69 12.16 16.80
CA ILE A 148 7.11 12.73 15.51
C ILE A 148 6.97 11.70 14.38
N GLY A 149 7.23 10.42 14.63
CA GLY A 149 7.00 9.35 13.66
C GLY A 149 5.53 9.26 13.22
N LEU A 150 4.59 9.34 14.16
CA LEU A 150 3.16 9.39 13.89
C LEU A 150 2.74 10.70 13.19
N ALA A 151 3.29 11.85 13.61
CA ALA A 151 3.03 13.13 12.96
C ALA A 151 3.48 13.13 11.49
N GLY A 152 4.60 12.47 11.17
CA GLY A 152 5.03 12.25 9.78
C GLY A 152 3.99 11.48 8.96
N ALA A 153 3.43 10.40 9.53
CA ALA A 153 2.36 9.64 8.88
C ALA A 153 1.11 10.51 8.61
N VAL A 154 0.69 11.32 9.59
CA VAL A 154 -0.44 12.26 9.42
C VAL A 154 -0.19 13.22 8.26
N ILE A 155 1.00 13.82 8.17
CA ILE A 155 1.35 14.73 7.08
C ILE A 155 1.33 14.01 5.72
N HIS A 156 1.86 12.78 5.65
CA HIS A 156 1.84 12.01 4.40
C HIS A 156 0.41 11.64 3.97
N GLN A 157 -0.46 11.29 4.90
CA GLN A 157 -1.85 10.94 4.59
C GLN A 157 -2.69 12.16 4.17
N THR A 158 -2.57 13.26 4.91
CA THR A 158 -3.41 14.45 4.72
C THR A 158 -2.87 15.43 3.67
N GLY A 159 -1.57 15.42 3.39
CA GLY A 159 -0.95 16.41 2.50
C GLY A 159 -0.97 17.85 3.06
N LEU A 160 -1.15 18.04 4.36
CA LEU A 160 -1.26 19.36 5.01
C LEU A 160 0.05 20.16 4.94
N ALA A 161 0.11 21.15 4.05
CA ALA A 161 1.30 21.96 3.82
C ALA A 161 1.77 22.71 5.07
N ALA A 162 0.84 23.28 5.83
CA ALA A 162 1.16 24.04 7.05
C ALA A 162 1.83 23.16 8.15
N GLY A 163 1.42 21.90 8.28
CA GLY A 163 1.98 20.96 9.25
C GLY A 163 3.40 20.50 8.91
N ARG A 164 3.78 20.51 7.62
CA ARG A 164 5.11 20.04 7.18
C ARG A 164 6.26 20.78 7.86
N ALA A 165 6.20 22.12 7.86
CA ALA A 165 7.24 22.94 8.49
C ALA A 165 7.30 22.73 10.01
N GLN A 166 6.15 22.54 10.66
CA GLN A 166 6.07 22.30 12.12
C GLN A 166 6.72 20.95 12.48
N VAL A 167 6.41 19.88 11.74
CA VAL A 167 6.99 18.55 12.01
C VAL A 167 8.49 18.53 11.73
N LEU A 168 8.98 19.20 10.66
CA LEU A 168 10.42 19.34 10.40
C LEU A 168 11.13 20.11 11.51
N ALA A 169 10.56 21.21 11.99
CA ALA A 169 11.12 21.98 13.10
C ALA A 169 11.17 21.15 14.39
N ALA A 170 10.11 20.40 14.69
CA ALA A 170 10.04 19.52 15.85
C ALA A 170 11.08 18.38 15.74
N LEU A 171 11.21 17.74 14.57
CA LEU A 171 12.23 16.71 14.31
C LEU A 171 13.65 17.24 14.53
N ALA A 172 13.94 18.46 14.04
CA ALA A 172 15.24 19.08 14.20
C ALA A 172 15.57 19.44 15.66
N ALA A 173 14.55 19.65 16.49
CA ALA A 173 14.69 19.98 17.92
C ALA A 173 14.85 18.74 18.81
N LEU A 174 14.61 17.53 18.30
CA LEU A 174 14.75 16.31 19.10
C LEU A 174 16.23 16.06 19.47
N PRO A 175 16.50 15.65 20.73
CA PRO A 175 17.84 15.25 21.13
C PRO A 175 18.27 14.00 20.35
N PRO A 176 19.59 13.86 20.07
CA PRO A 176 20.09 12.60 19.52
C PRO A 176 19.79 11.45 20.49
N PRO A 177 19.52 10.23 19.97
CA PRO A 177 19.26 9.09 20.84
C PRO A 177 20.49 8.82 21.72
N GLN A 178 20.25 8.59 23.01
CA GLN A 178 21.29 8.16 23.93
C GLN A 178 21.56 6.67 23.71
N GLN A 179 22.83 6.27 23.57
CA GLN A 179 23.24 4.90 23.29
C GLN A 179 22.87 3.89 24.39
N ASP A 180 22.51 4.36 25.57
CA ASP A 180 22.31 3.56 26.79
C ASP A 180 20.84 3.51 27.26
N ASP A 181 19.86 3.86 26.42
CA ASP A 181 18.45 3.81 26.82
C ASP A 181 17.96 2.34 26.83
N PRO A 182 17.75 1.72 28.02
CA PRO A 182 17.42 0.30 28.10
C PRO A 182 16.06 0.06 27.45
N GLY A 183 16.05 -0.63 26.31
CA GLY A 183 14.85 -1.04 25.60
C GLY A 183 14.54 -0.22 24.35
N TRP A 184 15.32 0.81 24.02
CA TRP A 184 15.17 1.56 22.77
C TRP A 184 16.51 1.71 22.02
N PRO A 185 16.77 0.86 21.00
CA PRO A 185 18.00 0.93 20.23
C PRO A 185 18.18 2.28 19.53
N ALA A 186 19.41 2.80 19.49
CA ALA A 186 19.71 4.04 18.79
C ALA A 186 19.28 4.03 17.30
N SER A 187 19.24 2.85 16.67
CA SER A 187 18.70 2.66 15.32
C SER A 187 17.24 3.10 15.16
N SER A 188 16.41 3.01 16.21
CA SER A 188 14.98 3.40 16.13
C SER A 188 14.78 4.88 15.80
N ALA A 189 15.62 5.78 16.32
CA ALA A 189 15.56 7.20 15.98
C ALA A 189 15.91 7.45 14.52
N ASP A 190 16.90 6.74 13.98
CA ASP A 190 17.30 6.86 12.58
C ASP A 190 16.21 6.30 11.65
N GLU A 191 15.54 5.20 12.03
CA GLU A 191 14.38 4.67 11.30
C GLU A 191 13.23 5.68 11.25
N ILE A 192 12.90 6.30 12.39
CA ILE A 192 11.87 7.34 12.48
C ILE A 192 12.27 8.57 11.67
N ARG A 193 13.52 9.00 11.75
CA ARG A 193 14.03 10.14 10.96
C ARG A 193 13.87 9.88 9.46
N ALA A 194 14.33 8.72 8.97
CA ALA A 194 14.20 8.34 7.56
C ALA A 194 12.74 8.35 7.09
N TRP A 195 11.85 7.82 7.92
CA TRP A 195 10.42 7.81 7.68
C TRP A 195 9.84 9.23 7.61
N VAL A 196 10.09 10.07 8.61
CA VAL A 196 9.51 11.43 8.70
C VAL A 196 10.03 12.31 7.57
N GLU A 197 11.33 12.29 7.27
CA GLU A 197 11.90 13.05 6.17
C GLU A 197 11.28 12.66 4.82
N ALA A 198 11.12 11.35 4.56
CA ALA A 198 10.44 10.87 3.36
C ALA A 198 8.97 11.32 3.31
N CYS A 199 8.22 11.21 4.41
CA CYS A 199 6.83 11.63 4.50
C CYS A 199 6.62 13.11 4.18
N ILE A 200 7.55 13.96 4.56
CA ILE A 200 7.41 15.41 4.49
C ILE A 200 7.97 15.98 3.18
N ASP A 201 9.11 15.51 2.73
CA ASP A 201 9.80 16.03 1.55
C ASP A 201 10.42 14.91 0.69
N PRO A 202 9.58 14.18 -0.08
CA PRO A 202 10.05 13.05 -0.88
C PRO A 202 10.98 13.43 -2.04
N PHE A 203 11.02 14.71 -2.43
CA PHE A 203 11.73 15.14 -3.63
C PHE A 203 12.90 16.10 -3.36
N GLY A 204 12.74 17.04 -2.42
CA GLY A 204 13.67 18.19 -2.29
C GLY A 204 15.09 17.81 -1.86
N ARG A 205 15.27 16.77 -1.03
CA ARG A 205 16.57 16.26 -0.55
C ARG A 205 16.74 14.76 -0.81
N ARG A 206 16.17 14.29 -1.92
CA ARG A 206 16.07 12.86 -2.19
C ARG A 206 17.42 12.13 -2.14
N THR A 207 18.48 12.68 -2.70
CA THR A 207 19.79 12.01 -2.75
C THR A 207 20.35 11.73 -1.36
N GLU A 208 20.30 12.72 -0.46
CA GLU A 208 20.72 12.55 0.92
C GLU A 208 19.81 11.59 1.68
N ALA A 209 18.50 11.72 1.49
CA ALA A 209 17.49 10.86 2.12
C ALA A 209 17.67 9.39 1.71
N VAL A 210 17.88 9.10 0.43
CA VAL A 210 18.14 7.75 -0.07
C VAL A 210 19.45 7.19 0.47
N SER A 211 20.52 8.00 0.47
CA SER A 211 21.82 7.58 1.03
C SER A 211 21.72 7.27 2.53
N PHE A 212 20.93 8.05 3.27
CA PHE A 212 20.65 7.81 4.69
C PHE A 212 19.81 6.55 4.88
N LEU A 213 18.75 6.38 4.09
CA LEU A 213 17.86 5.22 4.12
C LEU A 213 18.63 3.89 3.96
N TYR A 214 19.56 3.82 2.99
CA TYR A 214 20.34 2.59 2.80
C TYR A 214 21.24 2.28 3.99
N ARG A 215 21.87 3.29 4.61
CA ARG A 215 22.63 3.08 5.85
C ARG A 215 21.78 2.54 6.99
N VAL A 216 20.55 3.08 7.15
CA VAL A 216 19.59 2.58 8.15
C VAL A 216 19.17 1.15 7.84
N ALA A 217 18.90 0.84 6.58
CA ALA A 217 18.45 -0.48 6.14
C ALA A 217 19.52 -1.59 6.29
N GLU A 218 20.79 -1.24 6.40
CA GLU A 218 21.89 -2.19 6.68
C GLU A 218 21.99 -2.56 8.16
N ALA A 219 21.38 -1.79 9.06
CA ALA A 219 21.37 -2.05 10.49
C ALA A 219 20.33 -3.13 10.87
N ALA A 220 20.37 -3.61 12.12
CA ALA A 220 19.31 -4.42 12.68
C ALA A 220 18.09 -3.53 12.94
N LEU A 221 17.05 -3.67 12.10
CA LEU A 221 15.85 -2.83 12.18
C LEU A 221 14.95 -3.25 13.34
N THR A 222 14.43 -2.25 14.04
CA THR A 222 13.42 -2.41 15.11
C THR A 222 12.00 -2.30 14.54
N ASP A 223 11.80 -1.42 13.57
CA ASP A 223 10.53 -1.27 12.83
C ASP A 223 10.76 -1.25 11.32
N PRO A 224 10.90 -2.42 10.69
CA PRO A 224 11.09 -2.50 9.24
C PRO A 224 9.99 -1.84 8.41
N ALA A 225 8.77 -1.67 8.96
CA ALA A 225 7.67 -1.01 8.24
C ALA A 225 7.93 0.47 7.98
N LYS A 226 8.49 1.19 8.97
CA LYS A 226 8.84 2.61 8.79
C LYS A 226 9.88 2.79 7.70
N VAL A 227 10.93 1.94 7.72
CA VAL A 227 12.01 1.98 6.72
C VAL A 227 11.50 1.59 5.33
N ALA A 228 10.63 0.58 5.25
CA ALA A 228 10.01 0.16 3.99
C ALA A 228 9.05 1.23 3.44
N GLY A 229 8.29 1.90 4.31
CA GLY A 229 7.44 3.02 3.92
C GLY A 229 8.25 4.19 3.38
N ALA A 230 9.35 4.56 4.06
CA ALA A 230 10.30 5.56 3.57
C ALA A 230 10.89 5.17 2.21
N ALA A 231 11.30 3.91 2.06
CA ALA A 231 11.83 3.38 0.81
C ALA A 231 10.83 3.52 -0.34
N TRP A 232 9.57 3.15 -0.12
CA TRP A 232 8.52 3.28 -1.13
C TRP A 232 8.27 4.74 -1.51
N ILE A 233 8.17 5.66 -0.54
CA ILE A 233 7.95 7.10 -0.78
C ILE A 233 9.12 7.71 -1.57
N LEU A 234 10.34 7.25 -1.32
CA LEU A 234 11.56 7.69 -2.01
C LEU A 234 11.83 6.95 -3.32
N ASP A 235 10.86 6.21 -3.86
CA ASP A 235 10.98 5.42 -5.08
C ASP A 235 12.04 4.28 -5.04
N GLU A 236 12.45 3.85 -3.84
CA GLU A 236 13.31 2.67 -3.64
C GLU A 236 12.45 1.40 -3.52
N THR A 237 11.63 1.17 -4.54
CA THR A 237 10.53 0.19 -4.55
C THR A 237 10.99 -1.24 -4.25
N GLU A 238 12.13 -1.68 -4.79
CA GLU A 238 12.67 -3.03 -4.55
C GLU A 238 13.14 -3.22 -3.10
N LEU A 239 13.68 -2.18 -2.48
CA LEU A 239 14.03 -2.20 -1.06
C LEU A 239 12.75 -2.32 -0.21
N ALA A 240 11.72 -1.53 -0.53
CA ALA A 240 10.45 -1.57 0.18
C ALA A 240 9.82 -2.96 0.13
N VAL A 241 9.67 -3.56 -1.05
CA VAL A 241 9.11 -4.91 -1.23
C VAL A 241 9.90 -5.95 -0.44
N ARG A 242 11.23 -5.89 -0.49
CA ARG A 242 12.09 -6.85 0.21
C ARG A 242 11.94 -6.77 1.74
N LEU A 243 11.88 -5.56 2.30
CA LEU A 243 11.70 -5.35 3.74
C LEU A 243 10.30 -5.77 4.20
N LEU A 244 9.26 -5.41 3.45
CA LEU A 244 7.87 -5.74 3.81
C LEU A 244 7.60 -7.24 3.75
N ARG A 245 8.08 -7.95 2.74
CA ARG A 245 7.95 -9.42 2.68
C ARG A 245 8.57 -10.08 3.91
N ARG A 246 9.79 -9.69 4.25
CA ARG A 246 10.51 -10.22 5.42
C ARG A 246 9.76 -9.94 6.72
N GLN A 247 9.21 -8.73 6.87
CA GLN A 247 8.42 -8.35 8.04
C GLN A 247 7.11 -9.15 8.13
N LEU A 248 6.34 -9.23 7.02
CA LEU A 248 5.07 -9.94 6.98
C LEU A 248 5.24 -11.44 7.28
N GLU A 249 6.34 -12.05 6.84
CA GLU A 249 6.69 -13.43 7.23
C GLU A 249 6.83 -13.58 8.75
N SER A 250 7.41 -12.60 9.44
CA SER A 250 7.56 -12.61 10.90
C SER A 250 6.23 -12.35 11.64
N MET A 251 5.26 -11.71 11.00
CA MET A 251 3.96 -11.35 11.57
C MET A 251 2.88 -12.43 11.45
N ARG A 252 3.19 -13.60 10.90
CA ARG A 252 2.23 -14.71 10.77
C ARG A 252 1.83 -15.35 12.09
N ALA A 253 2.47 -15.00 13.21
CA ALA A 253 2.13 -15.50 14.52
C ALA A 253 0.75 -15.00 14.99
N PRO A 254 -0.05 -15.85 15.69
CA PRO A 254 -1.32 -15.43 16.27
C PRO A 254 -1.15 -14.22 17.21
N GLY A 255 -2.06 -13.23 17.12
CA GLY A 255 -2.07 -12.03 17.96
C GLY A 255 -1.29 -10.81 17.41
N VAL A 256 -0.56 -10.96 16.30
CA VAL A 256 0.18 -9.85 15.68
C VAL A 256 -0.46 -9.41 14.34
N ARG A 257 -1.45 -10.17 13.88
CA ARG A 257 -2.03 -10.03 12.53
C ARG A 257 -2.67 -8.67 12.25
N ALA A 258 -3.27 -8.01 13.24
CA ALA A 258 -3.83 -6.66 13.07
C ALA A 258 -2.77 -5.63 12.62
N ARG A 259 -1.53 -5.77 13.09
CA ARG A 259 -0.42 -4.87 12.75
C ARG A 259 0.07 -5.00 11.31
N SER A 260 -0.25 -6.10 10.62
CA SER A 260 0.18 -6.31 9.23
C SER A 260 -0.63 -5.50 8.21
N GLY A 261 -1.82 -4.98 8.56
CA GLY A 261 -2.67 -4.23 7.65
C GLY A 261 -1.98 -3.04 6.99
N ALA A 262 -1.34 -2.16 7.78
CA ALA A 262 -0.61 -1.01 7.25
C ALA A 262 0.60 -1.42 6.38
N SER A 263 1.31 -2.50 6.77
CA SER A 263 2.44 -3.02 5.98
C SER A 263 1.97 -3.62 4.64
N LEU A 264 0.81 -4.29 4.63
CA LEU A 264 0.19 -4.79 3.40
C LEU A 264 -0.20 -3.64 2.48
N SER A 265 -0.80 -2.55 3.01
CA SER A 265 -1.14 -1.38 2.19
C SER A 265 0.08 -0.76 1.50
N VAL A 266 1.23 -0.68 2.16
CA VAL A 266 2.47 -0.21 1.51
C VAL A 266 2.98 -1.23 0.48
N LEU A 267 2.89 -2.54 0.77
CA LEU A 267 3.29 -3.60 -0.16
C LEU A 267 2.45 -3.58 -1.44
N GLU A 268 1.13 -3.38 -1.32
CA GLU A 268 0.21 -3.23 -2.45
C GLU A 268 0.73 -2.18 -3.44
N TRP A 269 1.02 -0.97 -2.94
CA TRP A 269 1.48 0.14 -3.78
C TRP A 269 2.86 -0.11 -4.36
N ALA A 270 3.80 -0.65 -3.59
CA ALA A 270 5.13 -1.00 -4.08
C ALA A 270 5.06 -2.09 -5.18
N CYS A 271 4.14 -3.05 -5.07
CA CYS A 271 3.89 -4.06 -6.08
C CYS A 271 3.21 -3.48 -7.34
N ILE A 272 2.27 -2.53 -7.20
CA ILE A 272 1.67 -1.81 -8.34
C ILE A 272 2.78 -1.10 -9.12
N ASP A 273 3.59 -0.32 -8.44
CA ASP A 273 4.65 0.49 -9.02
C ASP A 273 5.68 -0.35 -9.79
N SER A 274 6.05 -1.53 -9.26
CA SER A 274 7.00 -2.46 -9.89
C SER A 274 6.38 -3.42 -10.91
N GLY A 275 5.10 -3.27 -11.23
CA GLY A 275 4.40 -4.12 -12.20
C GLY A 275 4.07 -5.53 -11.70
N ARG A 276 4.09 -5.77 -10.40
CA ARG A 276 3.72 -7.05 -9.76
C ARG A 276 2.24 -7.05 -9.37
N TRP A 277 1.38 -6.80 -10.34
CA TRP A 277 -0.04 -6.52 -10.09
C TRP A 277 -0.80 -7.68 -9.45
N ASP A 278 -0.48 -8.93 -9.79
CA ASP A 278 -1.13 -10.09 -9.17
C ASP A 278 -0.74 -10.23 -7.69
N GLU A 279 0.51 -9.89 -7.34
CA GLU A 279 0.96 -9.84 -5.94
C GLU A 279 0.29 -8.69 -5.18
N ALA A 280 0.13 -7.52 -5.82
CA ALA A 280 -0.62 -6.41 -5.24
C ALA A 280 -2.07 -6.79 -4.92
N LEU A 281 -2.75 -7.48 -5.84
CA LEU A 281 -4.12 -7.97 -5.63
C LEU A 281 -4.20 -9.02 -4.52
N ALA A 282 -3.21 -9.90 -4.40
CA ALA A 282 -3.17 -10.88 -3.32
C ALA A 282 -2.95 -10.20 -1.96
N ALA A 283 -2.07 -9.19 -1.89
CA ALA A 283 -1.85 -8.40 -0.68
C ALA A 283 -3.11 -7.59 -0.30
N ALA A 284 -3.82 -7.01 -1.28
CA ALA A 284 -5.07 -6.29 -1.07
C ALA A 284 -6.17 -7.20 -0.52
N GLN A 285 -6.29 -8.44 -1.01
CA GLN A 285 -7.24 -9.40 -0.45
C GLN A 285 -6.92 -9.72 1.01
N GLU A 286 -5.66 -9.98 1.35
CA GLU A 286 -5.25 -10.23 2.74
C GLU A 286 -5.49 -9.00 3.63
N ALA A 287 -5.20 -7.79 3.13
CA ALA A 287 -5.47 -6.53 3.83
C ALA A 287 -6.96 -6.32 4.08
N ALA A 288 -7.83 -6.61 3.09
CA ALA A 288 -9.28 -6.51 3.22
C ALA A 288 -9.83 -7.49 4.29
N ASP A 289 -9.31 -8.73 4.34
CA ASP A 289 -9.70 -9.71 5.36
C ASP A 289 -9.34 -9.23 6.77
N ILE A 290 -8.17 -8.62 6.92
CA ILE A 290 -7.71 -8.04 8.19
C ILE A 290 -8.57 -6.82 8.54
N ALA A 291 -8.81 -5.93 7.58
CA ALA A 291 -9.63 -4.74 7.77
C ALA A 291 -11.05 -5.08 8.23
N ALA A 292 -11.65 -6.11 7.65
CA ALA A 292 -12.97 -6.60 8.06
C ALA A 292 -12.98 -7.17 9.49
N ALA A 293 -11.91 -7.89 9.87
CA ALA A 293 -11.80 -8.49 11.20
C ALA A 293 -11.57 -7.46 12.31
N TYR A 294 -10.84 -6.37 12.01
CA TYR A 294 -10.39 -5.37 12.99
C TYR A 294 -10.98 -3.96 12.74
N LYS A 295 -11.97 -3.82 11.85
CA LYS A 295 -12.65 -2.56 11.50
C LYS A 295 -11.70 -1.43 11.10
N MET A 296 -10.70 -1.75 10.27
CA MET A 296 -9.66 -0.81 9.84
C MET A 296 -10.06 -0.15 8.50
N GLU A 297 -10.88 0.89 8.55
CA GLU A 297 -11.47 1.55 7.36
C GLU A 297 -10.42 2.01 6.33
N ASN A 298 -9.31 2.61 6.79
CA ASN A 298 -8.24 3.06 5.91
C ASN A 298 -7.55 1.91 5.17
N VAL A 299 -7.38 0.76 5.83
CA VAL A 299 -6.81 -0.45 5.22
C VAL A 299 -7.79 -1.02 4.20
N ALA A 300 -9.09 -1.06 4.51
CA ALA A 300 -10.13 -1.47 3.56
C ALA A 300 -10.15 -0.55 2.33
N GLY A 301 -10.10 0.77 2.55
CA GLY A 301 -10.03 1.76 1.47
C GLY A 301 -8.79 1.61 0.59
N SER A 302 -7.60 1.31 1.17
CA SER A 302 -6.38 1.03 0.42
C SER A 302 -6.51 -0.22 -0.45
N ALA A 303 -7.07 -1.31 0.10
CA ALA A 303 -7.29 -2.54 -0.63
C ALA A 303 -8.25 -2.34 -1.83
N ASP A 304 -9.38 -1.66 -1.63
CA ASP A 304 -10.33 -1.34 -2.71
C ASP A 304 -9.69 -0.45 -3.78
N LEU A 305 -8.88 0.53 -3.39
CA LEU A 305 -8.19 1.43 -4.31
C LEU A 305 -7.11 0.69 -5.11
N THR A 306 -6.41 -0.27 -4.50
CA THR A 306 -5.46 -1.17 -5.17
C THR A 306 -6.15 -2.00 -6.25
N VAL A 307 -7.30 -2.58 -5.95
CA VAL A 307 -8.10 -3.32 -6.95
C VAL A 307 -8.58 -2.40 -8.06
N ALA A 308 -9.03 -1.17 -7.72
CA ALA A 308 -9.53 -0.19 -8.68
C ALA A 308 -8.46 0.26 -9.68
N ILE A 309 -7.24 0.60 -9.21
CA ILE A 309 -6.18 1.07 -10.09
C ILE A 309 -5.66 -0.05 -11.02
N VAL A 310 -5.55 -1.28 -10.52
CA VAL A 310 -5.18 -2.43 -11.36
C VAL A 310 -6.27 -2.72 -12.39
N ALA A 311 -7.56 -2.62 -12.01
CA ALA A 311 -8.68 -2.75 -12.93
C ALA A 311 -8.63 -1.68 -14.03
N ALA A 312 -8.40 -0.42 -13.69
CA ALA A 312 -8.22 0.69 -14.63
C ALA A 312 -7.09 0.41 -15.62
N MET A 313 -5.92 -0.01 -15.13
CA MET A 313 -4.77 -0.31 -15.98
C MET A 313 -4.98 -1.56 -16.87
N ARG A 314 -5.78 -2.53 -16.43
CA ARG A 314 -6.15 -3.72 -17.23
C ARG A 314 -7.31 -3.46 -18.19
N GLY A 315 -8.08 -2.38 -17.99
CA GLY A 315 -9.25 -2.02 -18.79
C GLY A 315 -10.52 -2.76 -18.38
N HIS A 316 -10.65 -3.09 -17.07
CA HIS A 316 -11.86 -3.63 -16.46
C HIS A 316 -12.70 -2.48 -15.89
N ASP A 317 -13.13 -1.58 -16.77
CA ASP A 317 -13.67 -0.26 -16.45
C ASP A 317 -14.95 -0.33 -15.60
N GLU A 318 -15.77 -1.36 -15.78
CA GLU A 318 -16.99 -1.58 -15.01
C GLU A 318 -16.77 -1.78 -13.51
N GLN A 319 -15.55 -2.15 -13.10
CA GLN A 319 -15.19 -2.37 -11.70
C GLN A 319 -14.72 -1.08 -11.02
N VAL A 320 -14.22 -0.09 -11.76
CA VAL A 320 -13.52 1.07 -11.20
C VAL A 320 -14.45 1.97 -10.39
N ALA A 321 -15.56 2.43 -10.99
CA ALA A 321 -16.45 3.37 -10.31
C ALA A 321 -17.09 2.80 -9.02
N PRO A 322 -17.58 1.53 -8.99
CA PRO A 322 -18.06 0.93 -7.75
C PRO A 322 -16.99 0.82 -6.65
N LEU A 323 -15.74 0.52 -7.02
CA LEU A 323 -14.63 0.43 -6.06
C LEU A 323 -14.27 1.80 -5.49
N LEU A 324 -14.17 2.83 -6.33
CA LEU A 324 -13.92 4.20 -5.86
C LEU A 324 -15.04 4.71 -4.94
N ALA A 325 -16.30 4.41 -5.26
CA ALA A 325 -17.42 4.76 -4.38
C ALA A 325 -17.32 4.05 -3.01
N ARG A 326 -16.81 2.81 -2.94
CA ARG A 326 -16.56 2.15 -1.65
C ARG A 326 -15.43 2.81 -0.87
N VAL A 327 -14.36 3.25 -1.53
CA VAL A 327 -13.28 4.02 -0.88
C VAL A 327 -13.86 5.29 -0.27
N GLU A 328 -14.63 6.07 -1.02
CA GLU A 328 -15.25 7.33 -0.55
C GLU A 328 -16.28 7.12 0.56
N ALA A 329 -16.88 5.93 0.66
CA ALA A 329 -17.81 5.60 1.73
C ALA A 329 -17.13 5.33 3.08
N VAL A 330 -15.85 4.96 3.08
CA VAL A 330 -15.10 4.60 4.31
C VAL A 330 -13.96 5.56 4.62
N VAL A 331 -13.49 6.34 3.64
CA VAL A 331 -12.38 7.30 3.80
C VAL A 331 -12.87 8.70 3.47
N ASP A 332 -12.74 9.63 4.40
CA ASP A 332 -12.97 11.05 4.12
C ASP A 332 -11.86 11.62 3.21
N THR A 333 -12.10 11.63 1.92
CA THR A 333 -11.15 12.09 0.91
C THR A 333 -10.91 13.61 0.96
N ALA A 334 -11.73 14.40 1.66
CA ALA A 334 -11.48 15.82 1.89
C ALA A 334 -10.34 16.02 2.88
N GLU A 335 -10.25 15.18 3.91
CA GLU A 335 -9.15 15.18 4.86
C GLU A 335 -7.95 14.37 4.35
N TYR A 336 -8.19 13.18 3.81
CA TYR A 336 -7.15 12.30 3.26
C TYR A 336 -6.82 12.64 1.80
N ARG A 337 -6.11 13.75 1.58
CA ARG A 337 -5.74 14.19 0.23
C ARG A 337 -4.90 13.18 -0.54
N GLY A 338 -4.17 12.30 0.17
CA GLY A 338 -3.47 11.18 -0.45
C GLY A 338 -4.42 10.21 -1.15
N PHE A 339 -5.51 9.81 -0.49
CA PHE A 339 -6.57 9.01 -1.10
C PHE A 339 -7.28 9.76 -2.23
N ALA A 340 -7.65 11.04 -2.00
CA ALA A 340 -8.25 11.87 -3.05
C ALA A 340 -7.40 11.91 -4.32
N ALA A 341 -6.11 12.16 -4.20
CA ALA A 341 -5.19 12.19 -5.34
C ALA A 341 -5.14 10.85 -6.08
N ARG A 342 -5.07 9.75 -5.35
CA ARG A 342 -5.04 8.40 -5.94
C ARG A 342 -6.38 8.00 -6.57
N CYS A 343 -7.52 8.34 -5.97
CA CYS A 343 -8.84 8.13 -6.57
C CYS A 343 -8.97 8.87 -7.90
N ARG A 344 -8.58 10.15 -7.95
CA ARG A 344 -8.58 10.94 -9.19
C ARG A 344 -7.64 10.38 -10.24
N GLN A 345 -6.43 9.95 -9.85
CA GLN A 345 -5.50 9.29 -10.75
C GLN A 345 -6.12 8.01 -11.33
N THR A 346 -6.75 7.19 -10.50
CA THR A 346 -7.39 5.94 -10.92
C THR A 346 -8.54 6.18 -11.89
N ALA A 347 -9.43 7.15 -11.59
CA ALA A 347 -10.51 7.55 -12.48
C ALA A 347 -9.99 8.10 -13.81
N GLY A 348 -8.95 8.94 -13.75
CA GLY A 348 -8.29 9.48 -14.93
C GLY A 348 -7.64 8.39 -15.81
N LEU A 349 -6.96 7.41 -15.21
CA LEU A 349 -6.38 6.25 -15.91
C LEU A 349 -7.47 5.40 -16.59
N ALA A 350 -8.58 5.12 -15.90
CA ALA A 350 -9.71 4.41 -16.49
C ALA A 350 -10.28 5.15 -17.70
N ALA A 351 -10.47 6.46 -17.59
CA ALA A 351 -10.93 7.29 -18.69
C ALA A 351 -9.94 7.31 -19.87
N LEU A 352 -8.62 7.38 -19.61
CA LEU A 352 -7.59 7.26 -20.64
C LEU A 352 -7.62 5.90 -21.34
N ALA A 353 -7.83 4.83 -20.59
CA ALA A 353 -7.95 3.46 -21.11
C ALA A 353 -9.12 3.32 -22.10
N GLN A 354 -10.22 4.03 -21.85
CA GLN A 354 -11.41 4.10 -22.69
C GLN A 354 -11.27 5.08 -23.87
N GLY A 355 -10.27 5.97 -23.87
CA GLY A 355 -10.16 7.07 -24.82
C GLY A 355 -11.11 8.24 -24.51
N SER A 356 -11.68 8.30 -23.31
CA SER A 356 -12.57 9.37 -22.82
C SER A 356 -11.75 10.54 -22.30
N TYR A 357 -11.09 11.27 -23.19
CA TYR A 357 -10.05 12.25 -22.83
C TYR A 357 -10.58 13.46 -22.04
N GLU A 358 -11.82 13.91 -22.30
CA GLU A 358 -12.48 14.97 -21.54
C GLU A 358 -12.68 14.55 -20.06
N ALA A 359 -13.15 13.33 -19.84
CA ALA A 359 -13.32 12.80 -18.50
C ALA A 359 -11.95 12.61 -17.79
N ALA A 360 -10.95 12.10 -18.52
CA ALA A 360 -9.60 11.97 -18.02
C ALA A 360 -9.01 13.33 -17.59
N TYR A 361 -9.15 14.35 -18.43
CA TYR A 361 -8.69 15.70 -18.11
C TYR A 361 -9.44 16.30 -16.93
N ALA A 362 -10.75 16.11 -16.83
CA ALA A 362 -11.56 16.62 -15.73
C ALA A 362 -11.08 16.07 -14.37
N GLU A 363 -10.73 14.78 -14.29
CA GLU A 363 -10.21 14.17 -13.07
C GLU A 363 -8.75 14.57 -12.79
N LEU A 364 -7.88 14.45 -13.78
CA LEU A 364 -6.44 14.66 -13.60
C LEU A 364 -6.06 16.13 -13.41
N SER A 365 -6.81 17.08 -13.98
CA SER A 365 -6.56 18.51 -13.77
C SER A 365 -6.77 18.96 -12.33
N GLN A 366 -7.59 18.27 -11.56
CA GLN A 366 -7.81 18.55 -10.15
C GLN A 366 -6.64 18.14 -9.22
N GLN A 367 -5.60 17.50 -9.79
CA GLN A 367 -4.37 17.18 -9.05
C GLN A 367 -3.54 18.43 -8.69
N PHE A 368 -3.77 19.55 -9.39
CA PHE A 368 -3.02 20.77 -9.20
C PHE A 368 -3.94 21.99 -9.24
N ALA A 369 -3.71 22.96 -8.38
CA ALA A 369 -4.30 24.29 -8.50
C ALA A 369 -3.66 25.06 -9.69
N ALA A 370 -4.28 26.18 -10.07
CA ALA A 370 -3.81 27.00 -11.20
C ALA A 370 -2.39 27.58 -11.02
N ASP A 371 -1.93 27.72 -9.78
CA ASP A 371 -0.57 28.17 -9.43
C ASP A 371 0.46 27.03 -9.38
N GLY A 372 0.06 25.80 -9.72
CA GLY A 372 0.89 24.61 -9.66
C GLY A 372 0.95 23.92 -8.30
N THR A 373 0.27 24.45 -7.28
CA THR A 373 0.19 23.79 -5.96
C THR A 373 -0.48 22.42 -6.09
N PRO A 374 0.17 21.32 -5.67
CA PRO A 374 -0.39 19.99 -5.77
C PRO A 374 -1.51 19.77 -4.74
N LEU A 375 -2.50 18.96 -5.08
CA LEU A 375 -3.50 18.46 -4.13
C LEU A 375 -2.82 17.68 -2.99
N HIS A 376 -1.85 16.83 -3.35
CA HIS A 376 -1.02 16.09 -2.43
C HIS A 376 0.45 16.17 -2.85
N HIS A 377 1.32 16.51 -1.90
CA HIS A 377 2.75 16.83 -2.13
C HIS A 377 3.61 15.66 -2.65
N HIS A 378 3.08 14.45 -2.72
CA HIS A 378 3.74 13.28 -3.31
C HIS A 378 2.90 12.75 -4.48
N PHE A 379 1.67 12.29 -4.25
CA PHE A 379 0.89 11.53 -5.24
C PHE A 379 0.46 12.34 -6.46
N SER A 380 0.18 13.64 -6.33
CA SER A 380 -0.22 14.45 -7.49
C SER A 380 0.83 14.45 -8.59
N TYR A 381 2.10 14.44 -8.23
CA TYR A 381 3.19 14.44 -9.20
C TYR A 381 3.29 13.15 -10.02
N LEU A 382 2.78 12.02 -9.49
CA LEU A 382 2.75 10.75 -10.23
C LEU A 382 1.75 10.77 -11.39
N ALA A 383 0.79 11.70 -11.39
CA ALA A 383 -0.23 11.84 -12.43
C ALA A 383 0.12 12.87 -13.52
N ILE A 384 1.28 13.56 -13.45
CA ILE A 384 1.60 14.68 -14.38
C ILE A 384 1.65 14.26 -15.85
N ALA A 385 2.16 13.08 -16.14
CA ALA A 385 2.28 12.58 -17.50
C ALA A 385 0.92 12.16 -18.09
N ASP A 386 0.05 11.62 -17.27
CA ASP A 386 -1.30 11.24 -17.68
C ASP A 386 -2.19 12.49 -17.86
N LEU A 387 -2.02 13.52 -17.00
CA LEU A 387 -2.63 14.84 -17.22
C LEU A 387 -2.22 15.44 -18.57
N ALA A 388 -0.93 15.41 -18.91
CA ALA A 388 -0.43 15.88 -20.19
C ALA A 388 -1.04 15.09 -21.37
N ALA A 389 -1.12 13.75 -21.23
CA ALA A 389 -1.71 12.89 -22.25
C ALA A 389 -3.21 13.19 -22.50
N ALA A 390 -3.96 13.47 -21.46
CA ALA A 390 -5.36 13.90 -21.57
C ALA A 390 -5.47 15.31 -22.19
N ALA A 391 -4.71 16.28 -21.65
CA ALA A 391 -4.77 17.68 -22.04
C ALA A 391 -4.50 17.93 -23.53
N VAL A 392 -3.51 17.22 -24.11
CA VAL A 392 -3.20 17.34 -25.55
C VAL A 392 -4.37 16.88 -26.42
N ARG A 393 -5.15 15.89 -25.97
CA ARG A 393 -6.27 15.32 -26.74
C ARG A 393 -7.55 16.18 -26.67
N VAL A 394 -7.65 17.06 -25.65
CA VAL A 394 -8.79 18.00 -25.47
C VAL A 394 -8.40 19.46 -25.71
N GLU A 395 -7.29 19.69 -26.41
CA GLU A 395 -6.79 21.03 -26.80
C GLU A 395 -6.48 21.97 -25.62
N ARG A 396 -6.19 21.39 -24.42
CA ARG A 396 -5.81 22.12 -23.18
C ARG A 396 -4.30 22.06 -22.90
N GLY A 397 -3.49 21.77 -23.91
CA GLY A 397 -2.05 21.57 -23.77
C GLY A 397 -1.31 22.77 -23.18
N GLN A 398 -1.65 24.00 -23.58
CA GLN A 398 -0.99 25.21 -23.06
C GLN A 398 -1.28 25.44 -21.57
N GLU A 399 -2.53 25.24 -21.14
CA GLU A 399 -2.91 25.35 -19.73
C GLU A 399 -2.19 24.31 -18.87
N ALA A 400 -2.19 23.04 -19.33
CA ALA A 400 -1.50 21.96 -18.66
C ALA A 400 0.01 22.22 -18.57
N SER A 401 0.64 22.69 -19.65
CA SER A 401 2.08 23.02 -19.66
C SER A 401 2.41 24.09 -18.62
N ALA A 402 1.62 25.16 -18.54
CA ALA A 402 1.84 26.23 -17.58
C ALA A 402 1.69 25.76 -16.12
N VAL A 403 0.70 24.90 -15.83
CA VAL A 403 0.51 24.31 -14.50
C VAL A 403 1.68 23.38 -14.15
N LEU A 404 2.05 22.49 -15.06
CA LEU A 404 3.11 21.49 -14.84
C LEU A 404 4.48 22.13 -14.61
N GLU A 405 4.86 23.14 -15.39
CA GLU A 405 6.14 23.83 -15.18
C GLU A 405 6.18 24.54 -13.83
N ARG A 406 5.08 25.15 -13.37
CA ARG A 406 5.01 25.71 -12.02
C ARG A 406 5.09 24.63 -10.94
N ALA A 407 4.38 23.51 -11.12
CA ALA A 407 4.40 22.38 -10.19
C ALA A 407 5.82 21.78 -10.07
N LEU A 408 6.50 21.57 -11.20
CA LEU A 408 7.86 21.03 -11.22
C LEU A 408 8.89 22.02 -10.65
N ALA A 409 8.68 23.33 -10.82
CA ALA A 409 9.52 24.34 -10.22
C ALA A 409 9.49 24.33 -8.67
N LEU A 410 8.37 23.90 -8.08
CA LEU A 410 8.24 23.73 -6.62
C LEU A 410 9.11 22.60 -6.06
N ILE A 411 9.40 21.57 -6.88
CA ILE A 411 10.24 20.43 -6.50
C ILE A 411 11.72 20.75 -6.66
N GLY A 412 12.08 21.55 -7.66
CA GLY A 412 13.47 21.85 -7.98
C GLY A 412 14.06 20.98 -9.10
N PRO A 413 15.37 21.11 -9.38
CA PRO A 413 15.99 20.60 -10.59
C PRO A 413 16.27 19.08 -10.61
N ALA A 414 16.19 18.39 -9.46
CA ALA A 414 16.58 16.99 -9.30
C ALA A 414 15.44 16.11 -8.74
N PRO A 415 14.35 15.89 -9.49
CA PRO A 415 13.15 15.25 -8.98
C PRO A 415 13.26 13.74 -8.72
N GLY A 416 14.39 13.12 -9.01
CA GLY A 416 14.59 11.67 -8.97
C GLY A 416 14.21 10.97 -10.29
N PRO A 417 14.60 9.68 -10.46
CA PRO A 417 14.45 8.97 -11.73
C PRO A 417 13.00 8.82 -12.18
N ARG A 418 12.08 8.43 -11.29
CA ARG A 418 10.66 8.23 -11.62
C ARG A 418 10.00 9.51 -12.09
N LEU A 419 10.05 10.54 -11.25
CA LEU A 419 9.43 11.82 -11.59
C LEU A 419 10.14 12.50 -12.78
N GLY A 420 11.46 12.31 -12.92
CA GLY A 420 12.21 12.73 -14.10
C GLY A 420 11.67 12.11 -15.40
N GLN A 421 11.39 10.80 -15.38
CA GLN A 421 10.79 10.08 -16.50
C GLN A 421 9.36 10.58 -16.80
N LEU A 422 8.52 10.75 -15.78
CA LEU A 422 7.15 11.27 -15.92
C LEU A 422 7.14 12.71 -16.46
N ALA A 423 8.00 13.57 -15.93
CA ALA A 423 8.14 14.95 -16.40
C ALA A 423 8.63 15.02 -17.86
N ALA A 424 9.57 14.16 -18.23
CA ALA A 424 10.05 14.07 -19.60
C ALA A 424 8.94 13.61 -20.58
N ARG A 425 8.13 12.62 -20.18
CA ARG A 425 6.94 12.19 -20.95
C ARG A 425 5.93 13.33 -21.09
N ALA A 426 5.61 14.03 -19.98
CA ALA A 426 4.70 15.16 -20.00
C ALA A 426 5.19 16.28 -20.94
N ARG A 427 6.46 16.68 -20.80
CA ARG A 427 7.07 17.70 -21.67
C ARG A 427 7.11 17.27 -23.12
N GLY A 428 7.41 15.99 -23.41
CA GLY A 428 7.39 15.46 -24.77
C GLY A 428 6.00 15.51 -25.42
N LEU A 429 4.95 15.25 -24.66
CA LEU A 429 3.57 15.34 -25.13
C LEU A 429 3.12 16.78 -25.38
N LEU A 430 3.55 17.73 -24.55
CA LEU A 430 3.13 19.13 -24.57
C LEU A 430 4.01 20.02 -25.44
N ALA A 431 5.19 19.54 -25.85
CA ALA A 431 6.13 20.32 -26.65
C ALA A 431 5.71 20.46 -28.10
N GLU A 432 6.25 21.50 -28.75
CA GLU A 432 6.21 21.60 -30.20
C GLU A 432 6.90 20.37 -30.84
N PRO A 433 6.40 19.92 -32.03
CA PRO A 433 6.90 18.69 -32.65
C PRO A 433 8.42 18.63 -32.86
N ALA A 434 9.09 19.77 -33.04
CA ALA A 434 10.53 19.82 -33.28
C ALA A 434 11.37 19.50 -32.04
N SER A 435 10.87 19.79 -30.81
CA SER A 435 11.59 19.61 -29.54
C SER A 435 11.11 18.40 -28.72
N ALA A 436 9.96 17.82 -29.08
CA ALA A 436 9.34 16.71 -28.35
C ALA A 436 10.24 15.45 -28.29
N GLY A 437 10.95 15.15 -29.39
CA GLY A 437 11.81 13.97 -29.48
C GLY A 437 12.91 13.92 -28.43
N ASP A 438 13.55 15.05 -28.15
CA ASP A 438 14.61 15.15 -27.16
C ASP A 438 14.08 14.93 -25.73
N GLN A 439 12.85 15.35 -25.44
CA GLN A 439 12.22 15.12 -24.15
C GLN A 439 11.93 13.63 -23.94
N PHE A 440 11.30 12.97 -24.92
CA PHE A 440 11.05 11.54 -24.85
C PHE A 440 12.35 10.72 -24.72
N ALA A 441 13.37 11.03 -25.54
CA ALA A 441 14.65 10.35 -25.50
C ALA A 441 15.35 10.52 -24.12
N ARG A 442 15.27 11.73 -23.55
CA ARG A 442 15.80 12.03 -22.22
C ARG A 442 15.12 11.19 -21.13
N GLY A 443 13.79 11.03 -21.19
CA GLY A 443 13.05 10.20 -20.25
C GLY A 443 13.38 8.71 -20.34
N LEU A 444 13.82 8.24 -21.51
CA LEU A 444 14.25 6.84 -21.71
C LEU A 444 15.74 6.60 -21.43
N ALA A 445 16.53 7.65 -21.28
CA ALA A 445 17.99 7.53 -21.13
C ALA A 445 18.41 6.90 -19.78
N ASP A 446 17.63 7.13 -18.72
CA ASP A 446 17.94 6.58 -17.41
C ASP A 446 17.41 5.13 -17.28
N PRO A 447 18.30 4.13 -17.09
CA PRO A 447 17.88 2.74 -16.89
C PRO A 447 17.12 2.52 -15.58
N ALA A 448 17.27 3.40 -14.58
CA ALA A 448 16.49 3.30 -13.35
C ALA A 448 14.97 3.36 -13.60
N GLY A 449 14.54 3.96 -14.72
CA GLY A 449 13.16 3.96 -15.16
C GLY A 449 12.54 2.57 -15.39
N ASP A 450 13.33 1.52 -15.56
CA ASP A 450 12.86 0.14 -15.72
C ASP A 450 12.18 -0.39 -14.44
N THR A 451 12.41 0.24 -13.29
CA THR A 451 11.74 -0.07 -12.02
C THR A 451 10.23 0.16 -12.11
N TRP A 452 9.77 1.06 -12.97
CA TRP A 452 8.35 1.40 -13.17
C TRP A 452 7.88 1.02 -14.58
N PRO A 453 7.68 -0.28 -14.84
CA PRO A 453 7.53 -0.80 -16.21
C PRO A 453 6.29 -0.29 -16.93
N PHE A 454 5.18 -0.01 -16.22
CA PHE A 454 3.98 0.52 -16.84
C PHE A 454 4.19 1.96 -17.33
N GLU A 455 4.75 2.83 -16.49
CA GLU A 455 5.04 4.23 -16.82
C GLU A 455 6.07 4.32 -17.96
N ARG A 456 7.10 3.46 -17.92
CA ARG A 456 8.10 3.39 -18.99
C ARG A 456 7.50 2.93 -20.32
N ALA A 457 6.61 1.95 -20.29
CA ALA A 457 5.92 1.49 -21.50
C ALA A 457 4.97 2.58 -22.07
N GLN A 458 4.31 3.37 -21.22
CA GLN A 458 3.53 4.52 -21.66
C GLN A 458 4.43 5.58 -22.34
N LEU A 459 5.58 5.89 -21.76
CA LEU A 459 6.58 6.79 -22.35
C LEU A 459 7.06 6.25 -23.71
N GLN A 460 7.38 4.97 -23.82
CA GLN A 460 7.78 4.31 -25.06
C GLN A 460 6.66 4.38 -26.12
N LEU A 461 5.41 4.16 -25.72
CA LEU A 461 4.26 4.24 -26.62
C LEU A 461 4.10 5.65 -27.21
N ASP A 462 4.10 6.68 -26.35
CA ASP A 462 3.95 8.07 -26.78
C ASP A 462 5.13 8.53 -27.65
N TYR A 463 6.36 8.12 -27.32
CA TYR A 463 7.54 8.37 -28.16
C TYR A 463 7.46 7.67 -29.50
N GLY A 464 7.03 6.41 -29.53
CA GLY A 464 6.82 5.65 -30.77
C GLY A 464 5.76 6.28 -31.67
N GLU A 465 4.64 6.77 -31.11
CA GLU A 465 3.65 7.53 -31.85
C GLU A 465 4.24 8.81 -32.48
N TRP A 466 5.03 9.56 -31.70
CA TRP A 466 5.69 10.76 -32.18
C TRP A 466 6.66 10.43 -33.32
N LEU A 467 7.54 9.43 -33.15
CA LEU A 467 8.49 8.98 -34.18
C LEU A 467 7.77 8.62 -35.48
N ARG A 468 6.64 7.89 -35.42
CA ARG A 468 5.84 7.53 -36.57
C ARG A 468 5.28 8.79 -37.28
N ARG A 469 4.76 9.76 -36.53
CA ARG A 469 4.24 11.03 -37.07
C ARG A 469 5.35 11.83 -37.74
N GLN A 470 6.59 11.75 -37.23
CA GLN A 470 7.78 12.33 -37.85
C GLN A 470 8.33 11.49 -39.04
N ARG A 471 7.62 10.44 -39.46
CA ARG A 471 8.02 9.51 -40.53
C ARG A 471 9.30 8.73 -40.24
N ARG A 472 9.76 8.69 -38.98
CA ARG A 472 10.89 7.92 -38.50
C ARG A 472 10.46 6.48 -38.16
N ILE A 473 9.90 5.79 -39.16
CA ILE A 473 9.23 4.49 -38.98
C ILE A 473 10.16 3.40 -38.44
N ASN A 474 11.42 3.39 -38.88
CA ASN A 474 12.39 2.39 -38.44
C ASN A 474 12.78 2.55 -36.95
N ASP A 475 12.83 3.80 -36.48
CA ASP A 475 13.11 4.11 -35.08
C ASP A 475 11.87 3.85 -34.19
N ALA A 476 10.67 4.06 -34.72
CA ALA A 476 9.42 3.82 -34.00
C ALA A 476 9.19 2.33 -33.67
N LYS A 477 9.51 1.43 -34.60
CA LYS A 477 9.23 0.00 -34.48
C LYS A 477 9.82 -0.67 -33.22
N PRO A 478 11.12 -0.54 -32.89
CA PRO A 478 11.69 -1.16 -31.69
C PRO A 478 11.08 -0.59 -30.40
N VAL A 479 10.84 0.71 -30.33
CA VAL A 479 10.27 1.38 -29.17
C VAL A 479 8.83 0.90 -28.92
N LEU A 480 8.01 0.86 -29.97
CA LEU A 480 6.62 0.36 -29.88
C LEU A 480 6.54 -1.13 -29.53
N ARG A 481 7.50 -1.96 -30.01
CA ARG A 481 7.55 -3.39 -29.63
C ARG A 481 7.86 -3.56 -28.15
N ALA A 482 8.82 -2.82 -27.61
CA ALA A 482 9.15 -2.86 -26.18
C ALA A 482 7.95 -2.45 -25.32
N ALA A 483 7.23 -1.39 -25.71
CA ALA A 483 6.00 -0.99 -25.05
C ALA A 483 4.93 -2.10 -25.08
N LEU A 484 4.68 -2.67 -26.26
CA LEU A 484 3.69 -3.75 -26.44
C LEU A 484 4.01 -4.99 -25.61
N GLU A 485 5.28 -5.42 -25.59
CA GLU A 485 5.73 -6.56 -24.78
C GLU A 485 5.46 -6.32 -23.30
N THR A 486 5.79 -5.14 -22.78
CA THR A 486 5.54 -4.77 -21.39
C THR A 486 4.05 -4.73 -21.08
N PHE A 487 3.23 -4.10 -21.91
CA PHE A 487 1.78 -4.04 -21.70
C PHE A 487 1.13 -5.42 -21.72
N ARG A 488 1.57 -6.31 -22.61
CA ARG A 488 1.08 -7.70 -22.67
C ARG A 488 1.46 -8.47 -21.39
N ARG A 489 2.69 -8.34 -20.94
CA ARG A 489 3.17 -8.99 -19.70
C ARG A 489 2.39 -8.51 -18.47
N LEU A 490 2.03 -7.23 -18.41
CA LEU A 490 1.24 -6.64 -17.32
C LEU A 490 -0.27 -6.91 -17.44
N GLY A 491 -0.76 -7.38 -18.59
CA GLY A 491 -2.17 -7.50 -18.88
C GLY A 491 -2.87 -6.15 -19.15
N ALA A 492 -2.11 -5.09 -19.47
CA ALA A 492 -2.61 -3.74 -19.76
C ALA A 492 -3.23 -3.65 -21.16
N ALA A 493 -4.37 -4.32 -21.35
CA ALA A 493 -5.01 -4.53 -22.64
C ALA A 493 -5.32 -3.25 -23.44
N PRO A 494 -5.81 -2.13 -22.85
CA PRO A 494 -6.07 -0.90 -23.61
C PRO A 494 -4.80 -0.33 -24.25
N TRP A 495 -3.70 -0.27 -23.51
CA TRP A 495 -2.42 0.24 -24.00
C TRP A 495 -1.75 -0.73 -24.99
N ALA A 496 -1.89 -2.04 -24.78
CA ALA A 496 -1.43 -3.05 -25.73
C ALA A 496 -2.12 -2.87 -27.11
N ARG A 497 -3.46 -2.70 -27.11
CA ARG A 497 -4.21 -2.44 -28.35
C ARG A 497 -3.77 -1.15 -29.05
N ARG A 498 -3.46 -0.09 -28.28
CA ARG A 498 -2.95 1.17 -28.84
C ARG A 498 -1.57 0.96 -29.47
N ALA A 499 -0.64 0.28 -28.78
CA ALA A 499 0.69 -0.05 -29.30
C ALA A 499 0.62 -0.91 -30.57
N GLU A 500 -0.27 -1.90 -30.65
CA GLU A 500 -0.52 -2.72 -31.83
C GLU A 500 -1.04 -1.89 -33.00
N THR A 501 -1.91 -0.93 -32.74
CA THR A 501 -2.44 -0.03 -33.76
C THR A 501 -1.33 0.84 -34.35
N GLU A 502 -0.45 1.37 -33.52
CA GLU A 502 0.70 2.16 -33.97
C GLU A 502 1.72 1.32 -34.74
N LEU A 503 1.98 0.07 -34.33
CA LEU A 503 2.83 -0.86 -35.05
C LEU A 503 2.26 -1.23 -36.42
N ARG A 504 0.94 -1.44 -36.53
CA ARG A 504 0.27 -1.64 -37.84
C ARG A 504 0.42 -0.42 -38.74
N ALA A 505 0.27 0.78 -38.21
CA ALA A 505 0.50 2.01 -38.91
C ALA A 505 1.97 2.20 -39.37
N CYS A 506 2.92 1.55 -38.71
CA CYS A 506 4.33 1.44 -39.11
C CYS A 506 4.59 0.35 -40.16
N GLY A 507 3.55 -0.32 -40.69
CA GLY A 507 3.69 -1.39 -41.69
C GLY A 507 4.20 -2.71 -41.10
N VAL A 508 4.14 -2.87 -39.77
CA VAL A 508 4.33 -4.17 -39.13
C VAL A 508 3.00 -4.90 -39.25
N ALA A 509 2.96 -5.94 -40.12
CA ALA A 509 1.81 -6.85 -40.13
C ALA A 509 1.54 -7.27 -38.68
N ALA A 510 0.28 -7.27 -38.28
CA ALA A 510 -0.08 -7.90 -37.04
C ALA A 510 0.55 -9.31 -37.12
N GLN A 511 1.61 -9.58 -36.35
CA GLN A 511 1.81 -10.94 -35.94
C GLN A 511 0.49 -11.27 -35.29
N ALA A 512 -0.28 -12.17 -35.91
CA ALA A 512 -1.32 -12.89 -35.17
C ALA A 512 -0.62 -13.16 -33.84
N ALA A 513 -1.12 -12.61 -32.75
CA ALA A 513 -0.69 -12.99 -31.41
C ALA A 513 -0.53 -14.49 -31.53
N PRO A 514 0.62 -15.11 -31.15
CA PRO A 514 0.62 -16.54 -31.08
C PRO A 514 -0.71 -16.79 -30.40
N THR A 515 -1.64 -17.35 -31.14
CA THR A 515 -2.91 -17.75 -30.62
C THR A 515 -2.48 -18.74 -29.56
N VAL A 516 -2.16 -18.23 -28.37
CA VAL A 516 -2.36 -19.00 -27.15
C VAL A 516 -3.81 -19.30 -27.33
N PRO A 517 -4.14 -20.52 -27.74
CA PRO A 517 -5.47 -20.76 -28.21
C PRO A 517 -6.38 -20.33 -27.07
N GLY A 518 -7.32 -19.43 -27.32
CA GLY A 518 -8.50 -19.24 -26.49
C GLY A 518 -9.19 -20.60 -26.24
N ALA A 519 -8.83 -21.57 -27.00
CA ALA A 519 -8.98 -23.00 -26.86
C ALA A 519 -8.71 -23.58 -25.46
N LEU A 520 -7.72 -23.13 -24.70
CA LEU A 520 -7.56 -23.57 -23.30
C LEU A 520 -8.56 -22.89 -22.36
N THR A 521 -9.03 -21.68 -22.68
CA THR A 521 -10.10 -21.02 -21.94
C THR A 521 -11.49 -21.60 -22.30
N GLU A 522 -11.63 -22.19 -23.47
CA GLU A 522 -12.85 -22.92 -23.87
C GLU A 522 -12.95 -24.33 -23.26
N LEU A 523 -11.87 -24.82 -22.64
CA LEU A 523 -11.87 -26.09 -21.94
C LEU A 523 -12.42 -25.93 -20.52
N THR A 524 -13.25 -26.88 -20.11
CA THR A 524 -13.60 -27.00 -18.68
C THR A 524 -12.34 -27.26 -17.84
N ALA A 525 -12.37 -26.96 -16.54
CA ALA A 525 -11.24 -27.18 -15.63
C ALA A 525 -10.71 -28.63 -15.74
N GLN A 526 -11.63 -29.61 -15.80
CA GLN A 526 -11.30 -31.03 -15.93
C GLN A 526 -10.71 -31.38 -17.31
N GLN A 527 -11.23 -30.80 -18.40
CA GLN A 527 -10.66 -30.97 -19.74
C GLN A 527 -9.24 -30.40 -19.82
N ARG A 528 -9.00 -29.25 -19.21
CA ARG A 528 -7.69 -28.58 -19.17
C ARG A 528 -6.66 -29.45 -18.44
N GLU A 529 -7.01 -29.97 -17.28
CA GLU A 529 -6.14 -30.83 -16.49
C GLU A 529 -5.77 -32.12 -17.23
N ILE A 530 -6.75 -32.76 -17.87
CA ILE A 530 -6.52 -33.97 -18.70
C ILE A 530 -5.59 -33.65 -19.88
N VAL A 531 -5.79 -32.51 -20.56
CA VAL A 531 -4.96 -32.07 -21.69
C VAL A 531 -3.51 -31.80 -21.24
N ILE A 532 -3.30 -31.16 -20.09
CA ILE A 532 -1.97 -30.91 -19.52
C ILE A 532 -1.25 -32.23 -19.17
N LEU A 533 -1.94 -33.18 -18.55
CA LEU A 533 -1.36 -34.48 -18.23
C LEU A 533 -1.03 -35.28 -19.49
N ALA A 534 -1.89 -35.23 -20.50
CA ALA A 534 -1.67 -35.89 -21.79
C ALA A 534 -0.51 -35.29 -22.60
N SER A 535 -0.28 -33.98 -22.53
CA SER A 535 0.86 -33.32 -23.17
C SER A 535 2.19 -33.69 -22.53
N ARG A 536 2.19 -34.02 -21.24
CA ARG A 536 3.34 -34.52 -20.48
C ARG A 536 3.66 -36.01 -20.76
N GLY A 537 2.89 -36.64 -21.65
CA GLY A 537 3.13 -38.01 -22.09
C GLY A 537 2.40 -39.11 -21.29
N LEU A 538 1.59 -38.76 -20.27
CA LEU A 538 0.85 -39.77 -19.50
C LEU A 538 -0.20 -40.47 -20.38
N THR A 539 -0.32 -41.76 -20.25
CA THR A 539 -1.34 -42.57 -20.93
C THR A 539 -2.73 -42.35 -20.33
N ASN A 540 -3.79 -42.72 -21.05
CA ASN A 540 -5.16 -42.59 -20.53
C ASN A 540 -5.39 -43.35 -19.22
N PRO A 541 -4.85 -44.58 -19.00
CA PRO A 541 -4.93 -45.25 -17.70
C PRO A 541 -4.24 -44.46 -16.59
N GLU A 542 -3.02 -43.96 -16.82
CA GLU A 542 -2.26 -43.16 -15.81
C GLU A 542 -2.98 -41.83 -15.44
N ILE A 543 -3.59 -41.18 -16.43
CA ILE A 543 -4.43 -40.00 -16.19
C ILE A 543 -5.70 -40.37 -15.40
N ALA A 544 -6.30 -41.48 -15.75
CA ALA A 544 -7.51 -41.98 -15.09
C ALA A 544 -7.24 -42.29 -13.61
N ASP A 545 -6.16 -42.98 -13.31
CA ASP A 545 -5.73 -43.30 -11.93
C ASP A 545 -5.47 -42.02 -11.12
N ARG A 546 -4.81 -41.03 -11.74
CA ARG A 546 -4.44 -39.77 -11.08
C ARG A 546 -5.66 -38.84 -10.78
N LEU A 547 -6.67 -38.90 -11.64
CA LEU A 547 -7.86 -38.03 -11.55
C LEU A 547 -9.11 -38.77 -11.04
N PHE A 548 -8.98 -40.03 -10.62
CA PHE A 548 -10.08 -40.90 -10.18
C PHE A 548 -11.19 -41.02 -11.23
N LEU A 549 -10.82 -41.20 -12.50
CA LEU A 549 -11.71 -41.33 -13.64
C LEU A 549 -11.57 -42.73 -14.28
N SER A 550 -12.47 -43.06 -15.23
CA SER A 550 -12.23 -44.20 -16.11
C SER A 550 -11.35 -43.83 -17.30
N PRO A 551 -10.50 -44.75 -17.84
CA PRO A 551 -9.72 -44.48 -19.06
C PRO A 551 -10.59 -44.09 -20.26
N ARG A 552 -11.84 -44.56 -20.31
CA ARG A 552 -12.83 -44.22 -21.33
C ARG A 552 -13.33 -42.78 -21.16
N THR A 553 -13.49 -42.30 -19.92
CA THR A 553 -13.84 -40.93 -19.60
C THR A 553 -12.73 -39.97 -20.03
N VAL A 554 -11.47 -40.33 -19.74
CA VAL A 554 -10.28 -39.56 -20.17
C VAL A 554 -10.23 -39.44 -21.69
N ALA A 555 -10.41 -40.58 -22.40
CA ALA A 555 -10.46 -40.60 -23.87
C ALA A 555 -11.58 -39.68 -24.43
N SER A 556 -12.76 -39.71 -23.82
CA SER A 556 -13.89 -38.86 -24.22
C SER A 556 -13.59 -37.38 -24.04
N HIS A 557 -12.97 -37.00 -22.91
CA HIS A 557 -12.56 -35.61 -22.66
C HIS A 557 -11.49 -35.15 -23.67
N LEU A 558 -10.48 -35.93 -23.94
CA LEU A 558 -9.44 -35.64 -24.94
C LEU A 558 -10.05 -35.45 -26.34
N TYR A 559 -10.91 -36.38 -26.76
CA TYR A 559 -11.55 -36.31 -28.07
C TYR A 559 -12.40 -35.03 -28.24
N ARG A 560 -13.12 -34.61 -27.20
CA ARG A 560 -13.90 -33.35 -27.19
C ARG A 560 -13.03 -32.10 -27.09
N SER A 561 -11.80 -32.23 -26.61
CA SER A 561 -10.85 -31.11 -26.48
C SER A 561 -10.10 -30.83 -27.77
N TYR A 562 -9.80 -31.85 -28.62
CA TYR A 562 -9.03 -31.66 -29.84
C TYR A 562 -9.63 -30.63 -30.82
N PRO A 563 -10.94 -30.64 -31.12
CA PRO A 563 -11.52 -29.60 -31.98
C PRO A 563 -11.44 -28.20 -31.38
N LYS A 564 -11.62 -28.07 -30.05
CA LYS A 564 -11.50 -26.80 -29.33
C LYS A 564 -10.08 -26.27 -29.32
N LEU A 565 -9.09 -27.15 -29.34
CA LEU A 565 -7.67 -26.83 -29.41
C LEU A 565 -7.14 -26.62 -30.84
N GLY A 566 -7.99 -26.87 -31.86
CA GLY A 566 -7.59 -26.77 -33.26
C GLY A 566 -6.58 -27.85 -33.69
N ILE A 567 -6.51 -28.99 -33.01
CA ILE A 567 -5.57 -30.07 -33.28
C ILE A 567 -6.31 -31.34 -33.72
N ALA A 568 -5.60 -32.17 -34.53
CA ALA A 568 -6.16 -33.39 -35.07
C ALA A 568 -5.96 -34.62 -34.16
N GLY A 569 -5.08 -34.54 -33.16
CA GLY A 569 -4.81 -35.67 -32.30
C GLY A 569 -3.78 -35.42 -31.19
N ARG A 570 -3.61 -36.45 -30.34
CA ARG A 570 -2.78 -36.39 -29.12
C ARG A 570 -1.33 -35.99 -29.35
N HIS A 571 -0.74 -36.43 -30.48
CA HIS A 571 0.66 -36.16 -30.83
C HIS A 571 0.98 -34.68 -30.95
N GLN A 572 -0.03 -33.83 -31.23
CA GLN A 572 0.11 -32.36 -31.35
C GLN A 572 -0.04 -31.63 -30.00
N LEU A 573 -0.46 -32.32 -28.94
CA LEU A 573 -0.65 -31.69 -27.62
C LEU A 573 0.67 -31.19 -27.02
N ARG A 574 1.76 -31.92 -27.23
CA ARG A 574 3.07 -31.54 -26.69
C ARG A 574 3.57 -30.26 -27.33
N ASP A 575 3.57 -30.21 -28.66
CA ASP A 575 4.02 -29.04 -29.42
C ASP A 575 3.16 -27.80 -29.11
N LEU A 576 1.85 -28.01 -28.87
CA LEU A 576 0.93 -26.96 -28.51
C LEU A 576 1.21 -26.39 -27.10
N ILE A 577 1.48 -27.24 -26.11
CA ILE A 577 1.76 -26.85 -24.73
C ILE A 577 3.18 -26.29 -24.56
N ASP A 578 4.18 -26.82 -25.26
CA ASP A 578 5.56 -26.32 -25.26
C ASP A 578 5.68 -24.91 -25.90
N GLN A 579 4.68 -24.49 -26.67
CA GLN A 579 4.54 -23.13 -27.18
C GLN A 579 3.87 -22.16 -26.20
N LEU A 580 3.37 -22.66 -25.05
CA LEU A 580 2.81 -21.84 -23.98
C LEU A 580 3.95 -21.42 -23.04
N PRO A 581 4.08 -20.14 -22.65
CA PRO A 581 5.01 -19.73 -21.61
C PRO A 581 4.70 -20.50 -20.33
N GLU A 582 5.73 -21.09 -19.72
CA GLU A 582 5.62 -21.80 -18.44
C GLU A 582 4.93 -20.93 -17.40
N GLN A 583 3.73 -21.32 -17.01
CA GLN A 583 3.14 -20.85 -15.75
C GLN A 583 3.89 -21.59 -14.62
N ARG A 584 4.93 -20.95 -14.11
CA ARG A 584 5.51 -21.27 -12.79
C ARG A 584 4.85 -20.44 -11.73
#